data_40daa7f38342d6456278034827422f7d
#
_entry.id   40daa7f38342d6456278034827422f7d
#
_cell.length_a   1.000
_cell.length_b   1.000
_cell.length_c   1.000
_cell.angle_alpha   90.00
_cell.angle_beta   90.00
_cell.angle_gamma   90.00
#
_symmetry.space_group_name_H-M   'P 1'
#
loop_
_entity.id
_entity.type
_entity.pdbx_description
1 polymer ?
#
loop_
_entity_poly.entity_id
_entity_poly.type
_entity_poly.pdbx_seq_one_letter_code
_entity_poly.pdbx_strand_id
1 'polypeptide(L)'
;MKYFFETYGCEMNIAESASVEQLLISRSWQKAERAEEANLVIINTCSVRGSAEQRILGRLGYFEGVKKIRMGDINAKIRLEDMKYAAEFFKKNGTVPLTLVVMGCMAQRLLDDLKDQYPVVDYVVGTFGKYKFGEIIQAVENGNKPFKIKDEESYTFAQNSYEQGAFSTFVPIMHGCNNFCTYCIVPYVRGREVSRRVDQILAEIDFLSKAKVKEITLLGQNVNAYKGEDGTNFPQLLEKICRHIDQTKSSIKWIRFESSNPNDFSDELIEVIKRNPHVCRGFHIAAQHGNNEILRRMNRKNTREEFVELAGKLRSNLPDCQLVTDLMVGFPGETEEQFKDILSLMEEVKFESAFMYFYNPREGTPAAKYENQIPVEEKKARLQKVIDLQSKHTTEVMSKRIGETIEVLCDIVSRHDESELLGKTEQNERVAFKADKKLIGTFVKVKITGLNGNTFRGELL
;
A
#
# COMPACT_ATOMS: atom_id res chain seq x y z
N MET A 1 28.38 5.67 -5.40
CA MET A 1 27.46 6.69 -4.89
C MET A 1 26.46 6.08 -3.92
N LYS A 2 25.84 6.90 -3.05
CA LYS A 2 24.85 6.45 -2.06
C LYS A 2 23.47 7.06 -2.34
N TYR A 3 22.40 6.27 -2.11
CA TYR A 3 21.03 6.72 -2.20
C TYR A 3 20.29 6.51 -0.87
N PHE A 4 19.20 7.24 -0.68
CA PHE A 4 18.30 7.10 0.45
C PHE A 4 16.85 7.22 0.00
N PHE A 5 15.97 6.33 0.51
CA PHE A 5 14.54 6.35 0.22
C PHE A 5 13.72 6.72 1.44
N GLU A 6 12.73 7.58 1.23
CA GLU A 6 11.61 7.81 2.14
C GLU A 6 10.31 7.49 1.40
N THR A 7 9.62 6.43 1.80
CA THR A 7 8.36 6.02 1.18
C THR A 7 7.19 6.33 2.10
N TYR A 8 6.28 7.17 1.60
CA TYR A 8 5.05 7.57 2.28
C TYR A 8 3.85 7.15 1.43
N GLY A 9 3.00 6.25 1.94
CA GLY A 9 1.80 5.90 1.19
C GLY A 9 1.30 4.47 1.37
N CYS A 10 0.81 3.89 0.28
CA CYS A 10 0.27 2.54 0.22
C CYS A 10 1.31 1.54 -0.31
N GLU A 11 0.92 0.28 -0.36
CA GLU A 11 1.75 -0.83 -0.86
C GLU A 11 2.24 -0.60 -2.29
N MET A 12 1.44 0.06 -3.14
CA MET A 12 1.88 0.44 -4.48
C MET A 12 3.09 1.39 -4.44
N ASN A 13 3.15 2.33 -3.49
CA ASN A 13 4.33 3.19 -3.34
C ASN A 13 5.55 2.37 -2.88
N ILE A 14 5.36 1.36 -2.03
CA ILE A 14 6.44 0.45 -1.61
C ILE A 14 6.98 -0.32 -2.81
N ALA A 15 6.10 -0.92 -3.62
CA ALA A 15 6.48 -1.63 -4.84
C ALA A 15 7.21 -0.72 -5.84
N GLU A 16 6.74 0.51 -6.00
CA GLU A 16 7.36 1.51 -6.87
C GLU A 16 8.75 1.93 -6.37
N SER A 17 8.92 2.12 -5.05
CA SER A 17 10.23 2.39 -4.46
C SER A 17 11.19 1.23 -4.64
N ALA A 18 10.75 0.00 -4.38
CA ALA A 18 11.55 -1.20 -4.58
C ALA A 18 12.04 -1.35 -6.02
N SER A 19 11.20 -1.02 -7.01
CA SER A 19 11.59 -1.08 -8.43
C SER A 19 12.69 -0.09 -8.79
N VAL A 20 12.63 1.15 -8.25
CA VAL A 20 13.68 2.15 -8.45
C VAL A 20 14.95 1.76 -7.69
N GLU A 21 14.82 1.18 -6.50
CA GLU A 21 15.94 0.67 -5.72
C GLU A 21 16.71 -0.43 -6.48
N GLN A 22 16.00 -1.37 -7.13
CA GLN A 22 16.63 -2.38 -8.00
C GLN A 22 17.44 -1.75 -9.13
N LEU A 23 16.94 -0.68 -9.74
CA LEU A 23 17.68 0.04 -10.78
C LEU A 23 18.95 0.68 -10.23
N LEU A 24 18.92 1.27 -9.03
CA LEU A 24 20.11 1.83 -8.36
C LEU A 24 21.14 0.74 -8.02
N ILE A 25 20.69 -0.38 -7.46
CA ILE A 25 21.55 -1.53 -7.13
C ILE A 25 22.22 -2.08 -8.38
N SER A 26 21.50 -2.21 -9.51
CA SER A 26 22.06 -2.68 -10.80
C SER A 26 23.18 -1.76 -11.32
N ARG A 27 23.20 -0.50 -10.90
CA ARG A 27 24.25 0.48 -11.21
C ARG A 27 25.30 0.61 -10.11
N SER A 28 25.37 -0.35 -9.17
CA SER A 28 26.34 -0.38 -8.06
C SER A 28 26.21 0.78 -7.06
N TRP A 29 25.01 1.38 -6.95
CA TRP A 29 24.72 2.33 -5.90
C TRP A 29 24.49 1.61 -4.57
N GLN A 30 24.90 2.22 -3.46
CA GLN A 30 24.74 1.69 -2.11
C GLN A 30 23.67 2.45 -1.35
N LYS A 31 22.88 1.74 -0.55
CA LYS A 31 21.93 2.36 0.37
C LYS A 31 22.68 3.09 1.47
N ALA A 32 22.36 4.36 1.70
CA ALA A 32 22.89 5.13 2.81
C ALA A 32 22.14 4.75 4.09
N GLU A 33 22.82 4.73 5.21
CA GLU A 33 22.20 4.55 6.53
C GLU A 33 21.40 5.80 6.94
N ARG A 34 21.85 6.97 6.46
CA ARG A 34 21.26 8.28 6.75
C ARG A 34 21.09 9.09 5.49
N ALA A 35 20.00 9.86 5.44
CA ALA A 35 19.69 10.72 4.31
C ALA A 35 20.78 11.79 4.04
N GLU A 36 21.44 12.27 5.10
CA GLU A 36 22.50 13.27 5.04
C GLU A 36 23.77 12.80 4.35
N GLU A 37 23.95 11.49 4.22
CA GLU A 37 25.11 10.88 3.54
C GLU A 37 24.85 10.56 2.07
N ALA A 38 23.58 10.61 1.63
CA ALA A 38 23.20 10.22 0.29
C ALA A 38 23.61 11.25 -0.76
N ASN A 39 23.94 10.80 -1.96
CA ASN A 39 24.08 11.64 -3.14
C ASN A 39 22.71 11.90 -3.80
N LEU A 40 21.79 10.94 -3.66
CA LEU A 40 20.43 10.97 -4.17
C LEU A 40 19.45 10.59 -3.08
N VAL A 41 18.52 11.49 -2.75
CA VAL A 41 17.39 11.21 -1.86
C VAL A 41 16.12 11.17 -2.71
N ILE A 42 15.33 10.13 -2.52
CA ILE A 42 14.06 9.92 -3.23
C ILE A 42 12.94 9.86 -2.20
N ILE A 43 11.96 10.76 -2.31
CA ILE A 43 10.76 10.79 -1.49
C ILE A 43 9.59 10.30 -2.36
N ASN A 44 9.08 9.09 -2.08
CA ASN A 44 7.89 8.58 -2.74
C ASN A 44 6.64 8.98 -1.95
N THR A 45 5.66 9.57 -2.65
CA THR A 45 4.59 10.36 -2.04
C THR A 45 3.20 9.82 -2.37
N CYS A 46 2.26 10.05 -1.44
CA CYS A 46 0.87 9.65 -1.57
C CYS A 46 -0.06 10.87 -1.50
N SER A 47 -1.14 10.88 -2.30
CA SER A 47 -2.22 11.88 -2.22
C SER A 47 -3.49 11.36 -1.53
N VAL A 48 -3.50 10.11 -1.07
CA VAL A 48 -4.69 9.52 -0.43
C VAL A 48 -4.83 9.94 1.03
N ARG A 49 -3.71 10.19 1.73
CA ARG A 49 -3.70 10.55 3.16
C ARG A 49 -3.15 11.96 3.36
N GLY A 50 -3.96 12.91 3.84
CA GLY A 50 -3.54 14.30 4.08
C GLY A 50 -2.40 14.45 5.11
N SER A 51 -2.35 13.56 6.11
CA SER A 51 -1.24 13.54 7.07
C SER A 51 0.10 13.17 6.43
N ALA A 52 0.10 12.41 5.33
CA ALA A 52 1.31 12.09 4.59
C ALA A 52 1.85 13.34 3.86
N GLU A 53 0.98 14.13 3.24
CA GLU A 53 1.38 15.37 2.56
C GLU A 53 2.04 16.36 3.53
N GLN A 54 1.46 16.58 4.71
CA GLN A 54 2.05 17.48 5.73
C GLN A 54 3.44 17.01 6.17
N ARG A 55 3.63 15.71 6.34
CA ARG A 55 4.96 15.15 6.67
C ARG A 55 5.98 15.41 5.56
N ILE A 56 5.57 15.24 4.30
CA ILE A 56 6.42 15.46 3.14
C ILE A 56 6.88 16.92 3.09
N LEU A 57 5.95 17.88 3.26
CA LEU A 57 6.29 19.31 3.28
C LEU A 57 7.31 19.65 4.37
N GLY A 58 7.16 19.06 5.57
CA GLY A 58 8.14 19.17 6.65
C GLY A 58 9.51 18.58 6.25
N ARG A 59 9.54 17.46 5.50
CA ARG A 59 10.80 16.87 5.00
C ARG A 59 11.48 17.73 3.95
N LEU A 60 10.71 18.41 3.07
CA LEU A 60 11.30 19.32 2.09
C LEU A 60 12.07 20.47 2.77
N GLY A 61 11.48 21.08 3.82
CA GLY A 61 12.19 22.08 4.63
C GLY A 61 13.46 21.54 5.31
N TYR A 62 13.42 20.30 5.79
CA TYR A 62 14.60 19.64 6.32
C TYR A 62 15.69 19.48 5.27
N PHE A 63 15.38 18.95 4.08
CA PHE A 63 16.37 18.77 3.01
C PHE A 63 16.90 20.07 2.43
N GLU A 64 16.13 21.16 2.48
CA GLU A 64 16.64 22.49 2.14
C GLU A 64 17.82 22.87 3.04
N GLY A 65 17.69 22.66 4.32
CA GLY A 65 18.78 22.89 5.26
C GLY A 65 19.96 21.94 5.05
N VAL A 66 19.74 20.63 4.84
CA VAL A 66 20.80 19.66 4.56
C VAL A 66 21.60 20.09 3.32
N LYS A 67 20.92 20.50 2.22
CA LYS A 67 21.59 20.99 1.01
C LYS A 67 22.45 22.23 1.29
N LYS A 68 21.92 23.21 2.03
CA LYS A 68 22.68 24.43 2.41
C LYS A 68 23.96 24.10 3.18
N ILE A 69 23.86 23.25 4.20
CA ILE A 69 25.02 22.82 5.00
C ILE A 69 26.04 22.09 4.13
N ARG A 70 25.61 21.18 3.27
CA ARG A 70 26.49 20.43 2.36
C ARG A 70 27.18 21.32 1.33
N MET A 71 26.63 22.50 1.05
CA MET A 71 27.25 23.54 0.21
C MET A 71 28.09 24.55 1.00
N GLY A 72 28.25 24.34 2.32
CA GLY A 72 29.10 25.17 3.19
C GLY A 72 28.37 26.27 3.97
N ASP A 73 27.03 26.37 3.86
CA ASP A 73 26.24 27.28 4.70
C ASP A 73 25.94 26.66 6.06
N ILE A 74 26.87 26.83 7.01
CA ILE A 74 26.75 26.29 8.38
C ILE A 74 25.75 27.06 9.26
N ASN A 75 25.20 28.17 8.78
CA ASN A 75 24.22 28.98 9.51
C ASN A 75 22.77 28.62 9.16
N ALA A 76 22.55 27.65 8.29
CA ALA A 76 21.22 27.20 7.94
C ALA A 76 20.41 26.78 9.16
N LYS A 77 19.23 27.37 9.37
CA LYS A 77 18.32 27.07 10.49
C LYS A 77 17.68 25.70 10.29
N ILE A 78 18.28 24.65 10.89
CA ILE A 78 17.69 23.33 11.00
C ILE A 78 17.66 22.96 12.50
N ARG A 79 16.85 21.96 12.91
CA ARG A 79 16.88 21.42 14.27
C ARG A 79 18.30 20.98 14.64
N LEU A 80 18.82 21.47 15.76
CA LEU A 80 20.24 21.33 16.17
C LEU A 80 20.76 19.90 16.14
N GLU A 81 19.95 18.89 16.46
CA GLU A 81 20.35 17.48 16.46
C GLU A 81 20.53 16.90 15.04
N ASP A 82 19.62 17.28 14.12
CA ASP A 82 19.67 16.81 12.73
C ASP A 82 20.80 17.50 11.94
N MET A 83 21.16 18.73 12.32
CA MET A 83 22.28 19.50 11.74
C MET A 83 23.64 18.84 11.98
N LYS A 84 23.78 18.12 13.09
CA LYS A 84 25.06 17.51 13.49
C LYS A 84 25.58 16.57 12.39
N TYR A 85 24.75 15.71 11.85
CA TYR A 85 25.17 14.73 10.84
C TYR A 85 25.49 15.36 9.48
N ALA A 86 24.70 16.33 9.02
CA ALA A 86 25.00 17.05 7.79
C ALA A 86 26.31 17.85 7.91
N ALA A 87 26.56 18.50 9.06
CA ALA A 87 27.77 19.23 9.34
C ALA A 87 29.00 18.29 9.47
N GLU A 88 28.86 17.13 10.11
CA GLU A 88 29.91 16.11 10.18
C GLU A 88 30.24 15.56 8.79
N PHE A 89 29.21 15.29 7.96
CA PHE A 89 29.41 14.87 6.59
C PHE A 89 30.20 15.92 5.77
N PHE A 90 29.81 17.19 5.86
CA PHE A 90 30.51 18.28 5.20
C PHE A 90 31.98 18.43 5.66
N LYS A 91 32.21 18.36 6.97
CA LYS A 91 33.59 18.41 7.52
C LYS A 91 34.47 17.30 6.98
N LYS A 92 33.92 16.11 6.81
CA LYS A 92 34.64 14.90 6.36
C LYS A 92 34.89 14.89 4.86
N ASN A 93 33.90 15.31 4.07
CA ASN A 93 33.85 15.08 2.62
C ASN A 93 33.93 16.38 1.78
N GLY A 94 33.87 17.56 2.41
CA GLY A 94 33.75 18.84 1.72
C GLY A 94 32.40 19.02 1.04
N THR A 95 32.37 19.88 0.03
CA THR A 95 31.16 20.15 -0.75
C THR A 95 30.82 18.97 -1.65
N VAL A 96 29.77 18.26 -1.30
CA VAL A 96 29.20 17.15 -2.11
C VAL A 96 27.72 17.43 -2.37
N PRO A 97 27.29 17.62 -3.63
CA PRO A 97 25.89 17.89 -3.95
C PRO A 97 24.96 16.79 -3.46
N LEU A 98 23.74 17.17 -3.07
CA LEU A 98 22.62 16.27 -2.79
C LEU A 98 21.53 16.52 -3.82
N THR A 99 21.13 15.49 -4.55
CA THR A 99 19.97 15.55 -5.45
C THR A 99 18.73 15.05 -4.70
N LEU A 100 17.66 15.84 -4.76
CA LEU A 100 16.36 15.51 -4.16
C LEU A 100 15.30 15.25 -5.23
N VAL A 101 14.76 14.05 -5.25
CA VAL A 101 13.65 13.64 -6.13
C VAL A 101 12.39 13.46 -5.29
N VAL A 102 11.28 14.04 -5.73
CA VAL A 102 9.95 13.78 -5.22
C VAL A 102 9.17 13.03 -6.28
N MET A 103 8.66 11.82 -5.94
CA MET A 103 7.91 10.98 -6.87
C MET A 103 6.55 10.54 -6.32
N GLY A 104 5.70 9.97 -7.18
CA GLY A 104 4.43 9.34 -6.78
C GLY A 104 3.20 10.22 -6.95
N CYS A 105 2.11 9.89 -6.23
CA CYS A 105 0.79 10.50 -6.45
C CYS A 105 0.73 12.01 -6.14
N MET A 106 1.42 12.47 -5.08
CA MET A 106 1.47 13.89 -4.77
C MET A 106 2.32 14.64 -5.83
N ALA A 107 3.43 14.06 -6.24
CA ALA A 107 4.25 14.60 -7.32
C ALA A 107 3.43 14.71 -8.61
N GLN A 108 2.62 13.70 -8.97
CA GLN A 108 1.73 13.74 -10.12
C GLN A 108 0.67 14.84 -10.03
N ARG A 109 0.11 15.06 -8.85
CA ARG A 109 -0.94 16.07 -8.65
C ARG A 109 -0.40 17.50 -8.72
N LEU A 110 0.79 17.74 -8.21
CA LEU A 110 1.37 19.07 -8.07
C LEU A 110 2.36 19.43 -9.19
N LEU A 111 3.02 18.43 -9.80
CA LEU A 111 3.99 18.59 -10.90
C LEU A 111 4.88 19.86 -10.76
N ASP A 112 4.76 20.79 -11.71
CA ASP A 112 5.57 22.00 -11.75
C ASP A 112 5.34 22.90 -10.53
N ASP A 113 4.12 23.00 -10.00
CA ASP A 113 3.79 23.81 -8.81
C ASP A 113 4.63 23.39 -7.59
N LEU A 114 4.94 22.09 -7.46
CA LEU A 114 5.76 21.60 -6.35
C LEU A 114 7.18 22.14 -6.42
N LYS A 115 7.77 22.22 -7.61
CA LYS A 115 9.13 22.73 -7.80
C LYS A 115 9.19 24.25 -7.64
N ASP A 116 8.17 24.96 -8.10
CA ASP A 116 8.08 26.41 -7.95
C ASP A 116 7.93 26.82 -6.49
N GLN A 117 7.12 26.09 -5.72
CA GLN A 117 6.93 26.32 -4.29
C GLN A 117 8.13 25.87 -3.45
N TYR A 118 8.82 24.79 -3.88
CA TYR A 118 9.93 24.18 -3.15
C TYR A 118 11.15 24.00 -4.04
N PRO A 119 11.95 25.06 -4.26
CA PRO A 119 13.15 25.03 -5.14
C PRO A 119 14.24 24.04 -4.70
N VAL A 120 14.12 23.49 -3.48
CA VAL A 120 15.00 22.42 -2.98
C VAL A 120 14.83 21.13 -3.78
N VAL A 121 13.69 20.92 -4.44
CA VAL A 121 13.40 19.73 -5.24
C VAL A 121 14.06 19.84 -6.60
N ASP A 122 14.98 18.93 -6.92
CA ASP A 122 15.65 18.91 -8.21
C ASP A 122 14.79 18.26 -9.31
N TYR A 123 14.12 17.15 -8.95
CA TYR A 123 13.24 16.44 -9.88
C TYR A 123 11.87 16.14 -9.26
N VAL A 124 10.83 16.38 -10.03
CA VAL A 124 9.46 15.94 -9.74
C VAL A 124 9.10 14.86 -10.75
N VAL A 125 8.78 13.66 -10.25
CA VAL A 125 8.50 12.48 -11.08
C VAL A 125 7.07 12.03 -10.81
N GLY A 126 6.17 12.28 -11.74
CA GLY A 126 4.80 11.82 -11.70
C GLY A 126 4.70 10.30 -11.79
N THR A 127 3.48 9.77 -11.65
CA THR A 127 3.24 8.33 -11.72
C THR A 127 3.56 7.73 -13.09
N PHE A 128 3.52 8.54 -14.14
CA PHE A 128 3.86 8.16 -15.52
C PHE A 128 5.31 8.43 -15.90
N GLY A 129 6.08 9.14 -15.06
CA GLY A 129 7.48 9.53 -15.34
C GLY A 129 8.53 8.55 -14.82
N LYS A 130 8.15 7.46 -14.17
CA LYS A 130 9.09 6.53 -13.49
C LYS A 130 10.15 5.90 -14.40
N TYR A 131 9.86 5.67 -15.64
CA TYR A 131 10.81 5.15 -16.63
C TYR A 131 12.04 6.07 -16.82
N LYS A 132 11.94 7.35 -16.44
CA LYS A 132 13.03 8.35 -16.51
C LYS A 132 14.06 8.22 -15.39
N PHE A 133 13.87 7.35 -14.40
CA PHE A 133 14.85 7.20 -13.33
C PHE A 133 16.25 6.80 -13.83
N GLY A 134 16.37 6.03 -14.92
CA GLY A 134 17.65 5.75 -15.55
C GLY A 134 18.41 7.00 -16.00
N GLU A 135 17.70 7.96 -16.58
CA GLU A 135 18.26 9.24 -17.01
C GLU A 135 18.62 10.14 -15.83
N ILE A 136 17.77 10.16 -14.78
CA ILE A 136 18.04 10.92 -13.55
C ILE A 136 19.31 10.40 -12.87
N ILE A 137 19.43 9.08 -12.69
CA ILE A 137 20.61 8.46 -12.07
C ILE A 137 21.85 8.79 -12.87
N GLN A 138 21.81 8.68 -14.20
CA GLN A 138 22.93 9.03 -15.08
C GLN A 138 23.30 10.49 -14.97
N ALA A 139 22.33 11.41 -14.88
CA ALA A 139 22.59 12.83 -14.69
C ALA A 139 23.31 13.11 -13.36
N VAL A 140 22.89 12.45 -12.28
CA VAL A 140 23.55 12.55 -10.97
C VAL A 140 24.98 11.99 -11.02
N GLU A 141 25.20 10.85 -11.65
CA GLU A 141 26.53 10.22 -11.85
C GLU A 141 27.50 11.16 -12.57
N ASN A 142 27.00 11.88 -13.57
CA ASN A 142 27.81 12.79 -14.40
C ASN A 142 27.89 14.21 -13.82
N GLY A 143 27.24 14.53 -12.70
CA GLY A 143 27.17 15.87 -12.14
C GLY A 143 26.43 16.88 -13.02
N ASN A 144 25.52 16.42 -13.87
CA ASN A 144 24.73 17.25 -14.78
C ASN A 144 23.66 18.04 -14.02
N LYS A 145 23.28 19.21 -14.56
CA LYS A 145 22.16 19.98 -14.02
C LYS A 145 20.84 19.22 -14.17
N PRO A 146 19.90 19.39 -13.20
CA PRO A 146 18.56 18.82 -13.32
C PRO A 146 17.83 19.27 -14.60
N PHE A 147 17.06 18.34 -15.18
CA PHE A 147 16.23 18.58 -16.36
C PHE A 147 14.75 18.32 -16.02
N LYS A 148 13.84 18.82 -16.85
CA LYS A 148 12.40 18.64 -16.66
C LYS A 148 11.99 17.23 -17.11
N ILE A 149 11.34 16.48 -16.22
CA ILE A 149 10.73 15.20 -16.55
C ILE A 149 9.41 15.46 -17.30
N LYS A 150 9.24 14.78 -18.43
CA LYS A 150 7.95 14.75 -19.14
C LYS A 150 7.30 13.41 -18.86
N ASP A 151 6.01 13.42 -18.51
CA ASP A 151 5.21 12.22 -18.39
C ASP A 151 5.01 11.56 -19.77
N GLU A 152 4.85 10.24 -19.78
CA GLU A 152 4.40 9.53 -20.97
C GLU A 152 2.86 9.48 -21.03
N GLU A 153 2.34 9.26 -22.24
CA GLU A 153 0.90 9.09 -22.46
C GLU A 153 0.36 7.77 -21.87
N SER A 154 1.25 6.77 -21.70
CA SER A 154 0.90 5.44 -21.18
C SER A 154 1.77 5.06 -19.98
N TYR A 155 1.20 4.25 -19.08
CA TYR A 155 1.92 3.72 -17.93
C TYR A 155 2.78 2.53 -18.31
N THR A 156 4.05 2.55 -17.90
CA THR A 156 4.98 1.42 -18.07
C THR A 156 5.23 0.75 -16.72
N PHE A 157 5.01 -0.57 -16.68
CA PHE A 157 5.31 -1.39 -15.50
C PHE A 157 6.82 -1.59 -15.37
N ALA A 158 7.33 -1.48 -14.13
CA ALA A 158 8.68 -1.91 -13.82
C ALA A 158 8.80 -3.44 -13.96
N GLN A 159 10.00 -3.92 -14.30
CA GLN A 159 10.21 -5.36 -14.47
C GLN A 159 10.13 -6.11 -13.14
N ASN A 160 10.65 -5.54 -12.05
CA ASN A 160 10.67 -6.15 -10.73
C ASN A 160 10.37 -5.12 -9.64
N SER A 161 9.59 -5.53 -8.64
CA SER A 161 9.21 -4.71 -7.47
C SER A 161 9.69 -5.38 -6.17
N TYR A 162 10.93 -5.87 -6.15
CA TYR A 162 11.48 -6.71 -5.09
C TYR A 162 12.53 -5.96 -4.26
N GLU A 163 12.37 -5.94 -2.94
CA GLU A 163 13.41 -5.52 -2.00
C GLU A 163 14.33 -6.70 -1.69
N GLN A 164 15.65 -6.50 -1.81
CA GLN A 164 16.62 -7.58 -1.68
C GLN A 164 16.53 -8.25 -0.30
N GLY A 165 16.37 -9.58 -0.31
CA GLY A 165 16.23 -10.39 0.91
C GLY A 165 14.81 -10.48 1.47
N ALA A 166 13.82 -9.81 0.85
CA ALA A 166 12.43 -9.94 1.27
C ALA A 166 11.88 -11.36 0.98
N PHE A 167 11.15 -11.92 1.92
CA PHE A 167 10.42 -13.18 1.77
C PHE A 167 8.93 -12.96 1.45
N SER A 168 8.45 -11.74 1.57
CA SER A 168 7.12 -11.27 1.20
C SER A 168 7.27 -10.01 0.36
N THR A 169 6.54 -9.90 -0.76
CA THR A 169 6.67 -8.76 -1.67
C THR A 169 5.39 -8.48 -2.44
N PHE A 170 5.37 -7.35 -3.11
CA PHE A 170 4.24 -6.88 -3.89
C PHE A 170 4.49 -7.06 -5.39
N VAL A 171 3.47 -7.49 -6.12
CA VAL A 171 3.51 -7.65 -7.58
C VAL A 171 2.43 -6.76 -8.21
N PRO A 172 2.76 -5.58 -8.72
CA PRO A 172 1.82 -4.75 -9.45
C PRO A 172 1.34 -5.46 -10.72
N ILE A 173 0.04 -5.73 -10.81
CA ILE A 173 -0.59 -6.37 -11.98
C ILE A 173 -1.41 -5.39 -12.81
N MET A 174 -1.83 -4.27 -12.22
CA MET A 174 -2.53 -3.20 -12.92
C MET A 174 -2.27 -1.83 -12.29
N HIS A 175 -2.55 -0.78 -13.03
CA HIS A 175 -2.39 0.61 -12.64
C HIS A 175 -3.61 1.42 -13.08
N GLY A 176 -4.00 2.43 -12.29
CA GLY A 176 -5.16 3.28 -12.57
C GLY A 176 -6.50 2.65 -12.16
N CYS A 177 -7.59 3.41 -12.30
CA CYS A 177 -8.94 2.96 -11.93
C CYS A 177 -10.00 3.68 -12.75
N ASN A 178 -10.98 2.91 -13.28
CA ASN A 178 -12.09 3.41 -14.09
C ASN A 178 -13.38 3.67 -13.29
N ASN A 179 -13.38 3.47 -11.97
CA ASN A 179 -14.60 3.60 -11.16
C ASN A 179 -15.03 5.06 -10.93
N PHE A 180 -14.09 6.01 -10.94
CA PHE A 180 -14.38 7.44 -10.74
C PHE A 180 -15.29 7.73 -9.55
N CYS A 181 -15.07 7.03 -8.43
CA CYS A 181 -15.77 7.35 -7.18
C CYS A 181 -15.57 8.83 -6.85
N THR A 182 -16.63 9.52 -6.47
CA THR A 182 -16.66 11.00 -6.36
C THR A 182 -15.70 11.57 -5.32
N TYR A 183 -15.29 10.77 -4.34
CA TYR A 183 -14.34 11.13 -3.28
C TYR A 183 -12.89 10.79 -3.62
N CYS A 184 -12.65 10.03 -4.69
CA CYS A 184 -11.37 9.38 -4.95
C CYS A 184 -10.49 10.16 -5.91
N ILE A 185 -9.25 10.45 -5.50
CA ILE A 185 -8.27 11.16 -6.33
C ILE A 185 -7.53 10.22 -7.30
N VAL A 186 -7.61 8.90 -7.11
CA VAL A 186 -6.83 7.92 -7.86
C VAL A 186 -6.94 8.05 -9.38
N PRO A 187 -8.16 8.15 -10.00
CA PRO A 187 -8.26 8.29 -11.45
C PRO A 187 -7.56 9.54 -12.01
N TYR A 188 -7.39 10.57 -11.19
CA TYR A 188 -6.77 11.85 -11.60
C TYR A 188 -5.25 11.85 -11.47
N VAL A 189 -4.69 10.99 -10.60
CA VAL A 189 -3.23 10.91 -10.36
C VAL A 189 -2.60 9.63 -10.90
N ARG A 190 -3.41 8.59 -11.21
CA ARG A 190 -2.93 7.32 -11.78
C ARG A 190 -3.57 6.98 -13.13
N GLY A 191 -4.51 7.80 -13.60
CA GLY A 191 -5.17 7.63 -14.89
C GLY A 191 -6.14 6.44 -14.95
N ARG A 192 -6.45 6.06 -16.19
CA ARG A 192 -7.28 4.91 -16.52
C ARG A 192 -6.58 3.60 -16.22
N GLU A 193 -7.37 2.53 -16.10
CA GLU A 193 -6.86 1.17 -15.89
C GLU A 193 -5.96 0.71 -17.03
N VAL A 194 -4.77 0.25 -16.67
CA VAL A 194 -3.82 -0.42 -17.54
C VAL A 194 -3.44 -1.73 -16.86
N SER A 195 -3.68 -2.86 -17.51
CA SER A 195 -3.29 -4.19 -17.03
C SER A 195 -1.92 -4.57 -17.55
N ARG A 196 -1.11 -5.18 -16.66
CA ARG A 196 0.19 -5.73 -17.02
C ARG A 196 0.03 -7.02 -17.79
N ARG A 197 0.90 -7.28 -18.75
CA ARG A 197 0.87 -8.52 -19.54
C ARG A 197 1.13 -9.75 -18.68
N VAL A 198 0.43 -10.84 -18.97
CA VAL A 198 0.53 -12.12 -18.23
C VAL A 198 1.97 -12.66 -18.23
N ASP A 199 2.64 -12.63 -19.39
CA ASP A 199 4.03 -13.12 -19.52
C ASP A 199 5.02 -12.36 -18.63
N GLN A 200 4.84 -11.03 -18.48
CA GLN A 200 5.66 -10.21 -17.58
C GLN A 200 5.40 -10.52 -16.10
N ILE A 201 4.15 -10.81 -15.74
CA ILE A 201 3.79 -11.20 -14.36
C ILE A 201 4.42 -12.56 -14.03
N LEU A 202 4.29 -13.54 -14.91
CA LEU A 202 4.88 -14.88 -14.71
C LEU A 202 6.42 -14.83 -14.66
N ALA A 203 7.05 -14.02 -15.49
CA ALA A 203 8.51 -13.81 -15.46
C ALA A 203 8.98 -13.20 -14.12
N GLU A 204 8.21 -12.25 -13.55
CA GLU A 204 8.51 -11.70 -12.22
C GLU A 204 8.33 -12.77 -11.13
N ILE A 205 7.30 -13.62 -11.21
CA ILE A 205 7.09 -14.74 -10.29
C ILE A 205 8.28 -15.72 -10.32
N ASP A 206 8.83 -16.02 -11.49
CA ASP A 206 10.03 -16.85 -11.63
C ASP A 206 11.25 -16.20 -10.96
N PHE A 207 11.42 -14.89 -11.15
CA PHE A 207 12.48 -14.12 -10.49
C PHE A 207 12.34 -14.17 -8.97
N LEU A 208 11.13 -13.90 -8.45
CA LEU A 208 10.83 -13.92 -7.03
C LEU A 208 11.00 -15.32 -6.41
N SER A 209 10.63 -16.36 -7.15
CA SER A 209 10.87 -17.76 -6.73
C SER A 209 12.36 -18.06 -6.58
N LYS A 210 13.20 -17.63 -7.53
CA LYS A 210 14.66 -17.77 -7.43
C LYS A 210 15.23 -17.00 -6.24
N ALA A 211 14.65 -15.85 -5.93
CA ALA A 211 14.97 -15.04 -4.74
C ALA A 211 14.45 -15.62 -3.41
N LYS A 212 13.75 -16.79 -3.44
CA LYS A 212 13.19 -17.50 -2.27
C LYS A 212 12.06 -16.75 -1.58
N VAL A 213 11.34 -15.90 -2.29
CA VAL A 213 10.11 -15.27 -1.80
C VAL A 213 9.07 -16.35 -1.47
N LYS A 214 8.34 -16.17 -0.38
CA LYS A 214 7.34 -17.10 0.18
C LYS A 214 5.90 -16.63 -0.04
N GLU A 215 5.72 -15.32 -0.07
CA GLU A 215 4.42 -14.67 -0.18
C GLU A 215 4.48 -13.55 -1.21
N ILE A 216 3.48 -13.47 -2.07
CA ILE A 216 3.26 -12.33 -2.96
C ILE A 216 1.88 -11.74 -2.76
N THR A 217 1.79 -10.41 -2.87
CA THR A 217 0.50 -9.70 -2.90
C THR A 217 0.34 -9.04 -4.27
N LEU A 218 -0.67 -9.46 -5.01
CA LEU A 218 -1.02 -8.85 -6.29
C LEU A 218 -1.64 -7.47 -6.03
N LEU A 219 -1.06 -6.43 -6.61
CA LEU A 219 -1.48 -5.05 -6.38
C LEU A 219 -2.09 -4.39 -7.61
N GLY A 220 -3.04 -3.53 -7.32
CA GLY A 220 -3.67 -2.59 -8.24
C GLY A 220 -4.55 -1.61 -7.50
N GLN A 221 -5.26 -0.74 -8.20
CA GLN A 221 -6.27 0.14 -7.60
C GLN A 221 -7.68 -0.46 -7.67
N ASN A 222 -7.84 -1.54 -8.43
CA ASN A 222 -9.00 -2.42 -8.50
C ASN A 222 -8.57 -3.74 -9.15
N VAL A 223 -7.91 -4.62 -8.41
CA VAL A 223 -7.25 -5.83 -8.98
C VAL A 223 -8.23 -6.75 -9.69
N ASN A 224 -9.47 -6.81 -9.24
CA ASN A 224 -10.50 -7.68 -9.81
C ASN A 224 -10.95 -7.25 -11.20
N ALA A 225 -10.72 -5.98 -11.59
CA ALA A 225 -10.98 -5.47 -12.94
C ALA A 225 -9.85 -5.77 -13.94
N TYR A 226 -8.81 -6.52 -13.52
CA TYR A 226 -7.71 -6.89 -14.42
C TYR A 226 -8.24 -7.50 -15.73
N LYS A 227 -7.73 -6.95 -16.84
CA LYS A 227 -8.03 -7.44 -18.19
C LYS A 227 -6.77 -7.33 -19.05
N GLY A 228 -6.12 -8.46 -19.26
CA GLY A 228 -4.94 -8.56 -20.13
C GLY A 228 -5.28 -8.28 -21.61
N GLU A 229 -4.28 -7.90 -22.39
CA GLU A 229 -4.41 -7.67 -23.83
C GLU A 229 -4.87 -8.92 -24.58
N ASP A 230 -4.54 -10.10 -24.05
CA ASP A 230 -4.95 -11.42 -24.56
C ASP A 230 -6.39 -11.82 -24.16
N GLY A 231 -7.13 -10.93 -23.50
CA GLY A 231 -8.47 -11.15 -22.97
C GLY A 231 -8.53 -11.86 -21.62
N THR A 232 -7.39 -12.23 -21.02
CA THR A 232 -7.33 -12.86 -19.69
C THR A 232 -7.95 -11.94 -18.63
N ASN A 233 -8.97 -12.41 -17.90
CA ASN A 233 -9.56 -11.73 -16.76
C ASN A 233 -8.79 -12.06 -15.45
N PHE A 234 -9.17 -11.43 -14.31
CA PHE A 234 -8.49 -11.65 -13.04
C PHE A 234 -8.57 -13.10 -12.54
N PRO A 235 -9.74 -13.78 -12.51
CA PRO A 235 -9.81 -15.20 -12.16
C PRO A 235 -8.87 -16.08 -13.00
N GLN A 236 -8.85 -15.88 -14.31
CA GLN A 236 -7.97 -16.63 -15.21
C GLN A 236 -6.49 -16.33 -15.00
N LEU A 237 -6.14 -15.05 -14.69
CA LEU A 237 -4.76 -14.70 -14.30
C LEU A 237 -4.36 -15.44 -13.03
N LEU A 238 -5.21 -15.43 -12.01
CA LEU A 238 -4.95 -16.10 -10.74
C LEU A 238 -4.75 -17.61 -10.92
N GLU A 239 -5.60 -18.24 -11.74
CA GLU A 239 -5.46 -19.65 -12.12
C GLU A 239 -4.12 -19.93 -12.85
N LYS A 240 -3.74 -19.06 -13.82
CA LYS A 240 -2.47 -19.16 -14.53
C LYS A 240 -1.28 -19.05 -13.57
N ILE A 241 -1.33 -18.12 -12.61
CA ILE A 241 -0.27 -17.94 -11.60
C ILE A 241 -0.17 -19.19 -10.71
N CYS A 242 -1.27 -19.70 -10.17
CA CYS A 242 -1.27 -20.91 -9.32
C CYS A 242 -0.69 -22.11 -10.07
N ARG A 243 -1.15 -22.36 -11.29
CA ARG A 243 -0.62 -23.43 -12.13
C ARG A 243 0.86 -23.28 -12.42
N HIS A 244 1.33 -22.05 -12.68
CA HIS A 244 2.75 -21.78 -12.93
C HIS A 244 3.61 -22.06 -11.69
N ILE A 245 3.14 -21.68 -10.51
CA ILE A 245 3.78 -21.96 -9.22
C ILE A 245 3.95 -23.47 -9.02
N ASP A 246 2.90 -24.26 -9.27
CA ASP A 246 2.94 -25.71 -9.15
C ASP A 246 3.91 -26.37 -10.16
N GLN A 247 3.82 -25.96 -11.43
CA GLN A 247 4.64 -26.51 -12.50
C GLN A 247 6.14 -26.23 -12.32
N THR A 248 6.48 -25.02 -11.84
CA THR A 248 7.87 -24.61 -11.60
C THR A 248 8.40 -24.99 -10.24
N LYS A 249 7.57 -25.59 -9.38
CA LYS A 249 7.88 -25.88 -7.97
C LYS A 249 8.42 -24.63 -7.26
N SER A 250 7.72 -23.52 -7.44
CA SER A 250 8.09 -22.22 -6.90
C SER A 250 8.22 -22.23 -5.37
N SER A 251 9.06 -21.35 -4.83
CA SER A 251 9.13 -21.12 -3.38
C SER A 251 7.94 -20.35 -2.83
N ILE A 252 7.14 -19.73 -3.71
CA ILE A 252 5.97 -18.93 -3.33
C ILE A 252 4.85 -19.90 -2.91
N LYS A 253 4.40 -19.73 -1.68
CA LYS A 253 3.31 -20.54 -1.12
C LYS A 253 2.01 -19.76 -1.04
N TRP A 254 2.06 -18.48 -0.68
CA TRP A 254 0.90 -17.63 -0.48
C TRP A 254 0.78 -16.54 -1.56
N ILE A 255 -0.41 -16.42 -2.10
CA ILE A 255 -0.82 -15.38 -3.03
C ILE A 255 -1.96 -14.60 -2.39
N ARG A 256 -1.74 -13.31 -2.17
CA ARG A 256 -2.77 -12.36 -1.75
C ARG A 256 -3.13 -11.41 -2.87
N PHE A 257 -4.26 -10.78 -2.76
CA PHE A 257 -4.65 -9.65 -3.59
C PHE A 257 -5.45 -8.65 -2.77
N GLU A 258 -5.32 -7.38 -3.08
CA GLU A 258 -5.93 -6.28 -2.34
C GLU A 258 -6.69 -5.32 -3.25
N SER A 259 -7.52 -4.44 -2.65
CA SER A 259 -8.26 -3.38 -3.35
C SER A 259 -9.35 -3.92 -4.28
N SER A 260 -10.15 -4.85 -3.79
CA SER A 260 -11.29 -5.40 -4.54
C SER A 260 -12.51 -4.48 -4.47
N ASN A 261 -13.13 -4.25 -5.64
CA ASN A 261 -14.45 -3.65 -5.70
C ASN A 261 -15.51 -4.78 -5.62
N PRO A 262 -16.59 -4.62 -4.83
CA PRO A 262 -17.63 -5.64 -4.72
C PRO A 262 -18.19 -6.09 -6.08
N ASN A 263 -18.40 -5.17 -7.02
CA ASN A 263 -18.94 -5.47 -8.34
C ASN A 263 -18.05 -6.37 -9.21
N ASP A 264 -16.74 -6.36 -8.94
CA ASP A 264 -15.77 -7.10 -9.74
C ASP A 264 -15.38 -8.43 -9.07
N PHE A 265 -16.03 -8.79 -7.93
CA PHE A 265 -15.81 -10.06 -7.24
C PHE A 265 -16.79 -11.13 -7.74
N SER A 266 -16.40 -11.83 -8.81
CA SER A 266 -17.27 -12.76 -9.53
C SER A 266 -17.38 -14.16 -8.89
N ASP A 267 -18.44 -14.90 -9.23
CA ASP A 267 -18.58 -16.31 -8.83
C ASP A 267 -17.43 -17.16 -9.42
N GLU A 268 -16.93 -16.84 -10.64
CA GLU A 268 -15.74 -17.48 -11.22
C GLU A 268 -14.51 -17.31 -10.30
N LEU A 269 -14.31 -16.11 -9.72
CA LEU A 269 -13.21 -15.85 -8.80
C LEU A 269 -13.34 -16.71 -7.53
N ILE A 270 -14.54 -16.83 -6.96
CA ILE A 270 -14.80 -17.68 -5.79
C ILE A 270 -14.41 -19.13 -6.07
N GLU A 271 -14.80 -19.66 -7.23
CA GLU A 271 -14.46 -21.04 -7.63
C GLU A 271 -12.95 -21.21 -7.88
N VAL A 272 -12.26 -20.23 -8.43
CA VAL A 272 -10.79 -20.27 -8.57
C VAL A 272 -10.11 -20.30 -7.20
N ILE A 273 -10.54 -19.46 -6.26
CA ILE A 273 -9.99 -19.42 -4.90
C ILE A 273 -10.20 -20.75 -4.20
N LYS A 274 -11.41 -21.32 -4.31
CA LYS A 274 -11.78 -22.58 -3.65
C LYS A 274 -10.90 -23.77 -4.03
N ARG A 275 -10.52 -23.85 -5.31
CA ARG A 275 -9.70 -24.96 -5.81
C ARG A 275 -8.18 -24.74 -5.73
N ASN A 276 -7.73 -23.53 -5.46
CA ASN A 276 -6.30 -23.18 -5.42
C ASN A 276 -5.81 -22.90 -4.00
N PRO A 277 -5.07 -23.80 -3.36
CA PRO A 277 -4.62 -23.65 -1.98
C PRO A 277 -3.53 -22.59 -1.78
N HIS A 278 -2.95 -22.05 -2.87
CA HIS A 278 -2.02 -20.93 -2.81
C HIS A 278 -2.71 -19.59 -2.52
N VAL A 279 -4.00 -19.48 -2.86
CA VAL A 279 -4.73 -18.21 -2.74
C VAL A 279 -5.21 -18.04 -1.31
N CYS A 280 -4.66 -17.05 -0.64
CA CYS A 280 -5.02 -16.70 0.73
C CYS A 280 -6.48 -16.22 0.84
N ARG A 281 -7.14 -16.60 1.95
CA ARG A 281 -8.57 -16.37 2.16
C ARG A 281 -8.90 -15.17 3.05
N GLY A 282 -8.02 -14.18 3.07
CA GLY A 282 -8.28 -12.86 3.63
C GLY A 282 -8.60 -11.87 2.51
N PHE A 283 -9.84 -11.37 2.43
CA PHE A 283 -10.30 -10.53 1.32
C PHE A 283 -10.58 -9.12 1.78
N HIS A 284 -9.90 -8.15 1.16
CA HIS A 284 -10.19 -6.74 1.33
C HIS A 284 -11.17 -6.27 0.24
N ILE A 285 -12.43 -6.08 0.64
CA ILE A 285 -13.54 -5.70 -0.26
C ILE A 285 -14.19 -4.41 0.26
N ALA A 286 -14.05 -3.33 -0.50
CA ALA A 286 -14.43 -1.99 -0.06
C ALA A 286 -15.94 -1.74 -0.15
N ALA A 287 -16.67 -1.87 0.96
CA ALA A 287 -18.10 -1.54 1.06
C ALA A 287 -18.34 -0.03 0.99
N GLN A 288 -17.49 0.75 1.62
CA GLN A 288 -17.51 2.22 1.78
C GLN A 288 -18.66 2.74 2.64
N HIS A 289 -19.92 2.32 2.41
CA HIS A 289 -21.08 2.79 3.15
C HIS A 289 -22.21 1.73 3.17
N GLY A 290 -23.11 1.83 4.15
CA GLY A 290 -24.28 0.95 4.29
C GLY A 290 -25.58 1.51 3.70
N ASN A 291 -25.60 2.73 3.17
CA ASN A 291 -26.80 3.37 2.62
C ASN A 291 -26.69 3.53 1.09
N ASN A 292 -27.71 3.06 0.36
CA ASN A 292 -27.71 3.06 -1.11
C ASN A 292 -27.68 4.44 -1.76
N GLU A 293 -28.33 5.45 -1.14
CA GLU A 293 -28.29 6.82 -1.64
C GLU A 293 -26.90 7.44 -1.52
N ILE A 294 -26.22 7.19 -0.39
CA ILE A 294 -24.82 7.62 -0.21
C ILE A 294 -23.91 6.89 -1.19
N LEU A 295 -24.04 5.58 -1.36
CA LEU A 295 -23.28 4.79 -2.35
C LEU A 295 -23.49 5.36 -3.77
N ARG A 296 -24.73 5.67 -4.16
CA ARG A 296 -25.02 6.31 -5.45
C ARG A 296 -24.33 7.68 -5.60
N ARG A 297 -24.35 8.51 -4.56
CA ARG A 297 -23.66 9.82 -4.53
C ARG A 297 -22.14 9.69 -4.54
N MET A 298 -21.60 8.59 -4.00
CA MET A 298 -20.20 8.21 -4.10
C MET A 298 -19.83 7.68 -5.50
N ASN A 299 -20.77 7.53 -6.42
CA ASN A 299 -20.62 6.86 -7.70
C ASN A 299 -20.18 5.39 -7.55
N ARG A 300 -20.70 4.71 -6.50
CA ARG A 300 -20.55 3.26 -6.35
C ARG A 300 -21.64 2.56 -7.13
N LYS A 301 -21.29 1.45 -7.76
CA LYS A 301 -22.20 0.69 -8.62
C LYS A 301 -22.96 -0.41 -7.87
N ASN A 302 -22.43 -0.82 -6.71
CA ASN A 302 -23.06 -1.81 -5.85
C ASN A 302 -24.06 -1.16 -4.89
N THR A 303 -25.07 -1.92 -4.53
CA THR A 303 -25.98 -1.64 -3.41
C THR A 303 -25.46 -2.31 -2.13
N ARG A 304 -26.09 -1.97 -0.99
CA ARG A 304 -25.87 -2.64 0.29
C ARG A 304 -26.23 -4.13 0.20
N GLU A 305 -27.38 -4.42 -0.39
CA GLU A 305 -27.95 -5.77 -0.51
C GLU A 305 -27.02 -6.69 -1.31
N GLU A 306 -26.49 -6.20 -2.43
CA GLU A 306 -25.50 -6.92 -3.25
C GLU A 306 -24.21 -7.18 -2.47
N PHE A 307 -23.78 -6.25 -1.62
CA PHE A 307 -22.61 -6.45 -0.76
C PHE A 307 -22.85 -7.54 0.29
N VAL A 308 -24.00 -7.51 0.95
CA VAL A 308 -24.41 -8.53 1.95
C VAL A 308 -24.51 -9.91 1.30
N GLU A 309 -25.11 -9.99 0.11
CA GLU A 309 -25.17 -11.24 -0.67
C GLU A 309 -23.78 -11.78 -0.99
N LEU A 310 -22.87 -10.92 -1.47
CA LEU A 310 -21.49 -11.30 -1.75
C LEU A 310 -20.77 -11.82 -0.49
N ALA A 311 -20.93 -11.15 0.64
CA ALA A 311 -20.36 -11.60 1.92
C ALA A 311 -20.92 -12.97 2.35
N GLY A 312 -22.21 -13.20 2.16
CA GLY A 312 -22.86 -14.48 2.39
C GLY A 312 -22.35 -15.59 1.47
N LYS A 313 -22.20 -15.30 0.17
CA LYS A 313 -21.63 -16.24 -0.82
C LYS A 313 -20.19 -16.62 -0.47
N LEU A 314 -19.36 -15.65 -0.09
CA LEU A 314 -17.97 -15.90 0.30
C LEU A 314 -17.90 -16.84 1.50
N ARG A 315 -18.63 -16.56 2.58
CA ARG A 315 -18.65 -17.42 3.78
C ARG A 315 -19.21 -18.80 3.55
N SER A 316 -20.20 -18.94 2.67
CA SER A 316 -20.78 -20.23 2.32
C SER A 316 -19.84 -21.11 1.51
N ASN A 317 -19.05 -20.52 0.60
CA ASN A 317 -18.11 -21.25 -0.26
C ASN A 317 -16.72 -21.41 0.34
N LEU A 318 -16.32 -20.49 1.21
CA LEU A 318 -15.01 -20.38 1.86
C LEU A 318 -15.23 -20.13 3.37
N PRO A 319 -15.62 -21.14 4.16
CA PRO A 319 -16.05 -20.95 5.57
C PRO A 319 -14.97 -20.35 6.48
N ASP A 320 -13.71 -20.51 6.11
CA ASP A 320 -12.52 -20.00 6.81
C ASP A 320 -12.04 -18.64 6.27
N CYS A 321 -12.79 -18.01 5.35
CA CYS A 321 -12.44 -16.71 4.84
C CYS A 321 -12.67 -15.59 5.86
N GLN A 322 -11.87 -14.54 5.73
CA GLN A 322 -12.03 -13.30 6.47
C GLN A 322 -12.31 -12.13 5.53
N LEU A 323 -13.24 -11.28 5.96
CA LEU A 323 -13.66 -10.10 5.23
C LEU A 323 -13.13 -8.85 5.92
N VAL A 324 -12.26 -8.15 5.23
CA VAL A 324 -11.78 -6.83 5.60
C VAL A 324 -12.41 -5.79 4.67
N THR A 325 -12.82 -4.66 5.20
CA THR A 325 -13.50 -3.63 4.41
C THR A 325 -13.00 -2.22 4.68
N ASP A 326 -13.34 -1.28 3.79
CA ASP A 326 -13.27 0.15 4.04
C ASP A 326 -14.63 0.69 4.39
N LEU A 327 -14.70 1.55 5.42
CA LEU A 327 -15.90 2.27 5.83
C LEU A 327 -15.61 3.77 5.95
N MET A 328 -16.43 4.58 5.30
CA MET A 328 -16.32 6.04 5.29
C MET A 328 -17.57 6.66 5.90
N VAL A 329 -17.40 7.45 6.96
CA VAL A 329 -18.46 8.26 7.60
C VAL A 329 -18.33 9.73 7.23
N GLY A 330 -19.43 10.47 7.37
CA GLY A 330 -19.41 11.91 7.18
C GLY A 330 -19.23 12.35 5.74
N PHE A 331 -19.71 11.55 4.78
CA PHE A 331 -19.80 11.96 3.39
C PHE A 331 -20.72 13.19 3.26
N PRO A 332 -20.43 14.17 2.38
CA PRO A 332 -21.23 15.41 2.31
C PRO A 332 -22.73 15.13 2.22
N GLY A 333 -23.51 15.72 3.15
CA GLY A 333 -24.96 15.56 3.25
C GLY A 333 -25.45 14.20 3.78
N GLU A 334 -24.59 13.39 4.40
CA GLU A 334 -24.98 12.17 5.12
C GLU A 334 -25.83 12.54 6.35
N THR A 335 -27.06 12.02 6.46
CA THR A 335 -27.93 12.23 7.63
C THR A 335 -27.58 11.24 8.74
N GLU A 336 -28.14 11.47 9.96
CA GLU A 336 -27.94 10.54 11.08
C GLU A 336 -28.61 9.17 10.79
N GLU A 337 -29.74 9.14 10.08
CA GLU A 337 -30.41 7.90 9.65
C GLU A 337 -29.51 7.12 8.70
N GLN A 338 -28.94 7.80 7.69
CA GLN A 338 -28.02 7.18 6.73
C GLN A 338 -26.73 6.69 7.40
N PHE A 339 -26.22 7.42 8.40
CA PHE A 339 -25.09 6.95 9.21
C PHE A 339 -25.43 5.64 9.96
N LYS A 340 -26.64 5.50 10.52
CA LYS A 340 -27.07 4.26 11.19
C LYS A 340 -27.05 3.04 10.26
N ASP A 341 -27.22 3.24 8.95
CA ASP A 341 -27.13 2.16 7.98
C ASP A 341 -25.72 1.57 7.88
N ILE A 342 -24.65 2.36 8.17
CA ILE A 342 -23.29 1.82 8.31
C ILE A 342 -23.23 0.85 9.49
N LEU A 343 -23.72 1.26 10.66
CA LEU A 343 -23.73 0.43 11.85
C LEU A 343 -24.53 -0.86 11.63
N SER A 344 -25.70 -0.72 10.98
CA SER A 344 -26.53 -1.86 10.61
C SER A 344 -25.85 -2.83 9.65
N LEU A 345 -25.11 -2.34 8.65
CA LEU A 345 -24.31 -3.16 7.76
C LEU A 345 -23.21 -3.93 8.55
N MET A 346 -22.55 -3.25 9.46
CA MET A 346 -21.51 -3.87 10.30
C MET A 346 -22.08 -4.98 11.20
N GLU A 347 -23.25 -4.76 11.81
CA GLU A 347 -23.93 -5.77 12.64
C GLU A 347 -24.37 -7.01 11.79
N GLU A 348 -24.79 -6.79 10.55
CA GLU A 348 -25.23 -7.84 9.65
C GLU A 348 -24.04 -8.67 9.11
N VAL A 349 -23.00 -8.00 8.62
CA VAL A 349 -21.85 -8.66 8.00
C VAL A 349 -20.83 -9.15 9.03
N LYS A 350 -20.64 -8.43 10.14
CA LYS A 350 -19.63 -8.74 11.19
C LYS A 350 -18.23 -8.92 10.60
N PHE A 351 -17.68 -7.85 10.06
CA PHE A 351 -16.33 -7.85 9.51
C PHE A 351 -15.29 -8.27 10.55
N GLU A 352 -14.31 -9.05 10.16
CA GLU A 352 -13.17 -9.41 11.00
C GLU A 352 -12.29 -8.20 11.28
N SER A 353 -12.16 -7.30 10.29
CA SER A 353 -11.45 -6.03 10.43
C SER A 353 -12.02 -4.98 9.46
N ALA A 354 -11.85 -3.69 9.77
CA ALA A 354 -12.20 -2.61 8.86
C ALA A 354 -11.21 -1.46 8.94
N PHE A 355 -10.93 -0.86 7.78
CA PHE A 355 -10.29 0.44 7.70
C PHE A 355 -11.36 1.52 7.75
N MET A 356 -11.39 2.25 8.85
CA MET A 356 -12.43 3.22 9.16
C MET A 356 -11.88 4.63 9.11
N TYR A 357 -12.52 5.49 8.38
CA TYR A 357 -12.13 6.89 8.26
C TYR A 357 -13.32 7.80 8.03
N PHE A 358 -13.17 9.05 8.37
CA PHE A 358 -14.16 10.05 7.99
C PHE A 358 -13.79 10.71 6.66
N TYR A 359 -14.78 11.15 5.92
CA TYR A 359 -14.58 11.85 4.66
C TYR A 359 -13.73 13.12 4.85
N ASN A 360 -12.66 13.20 4.09
CA ASN A 360 -11.76 14.34 4.02
C ASN A 360 -11.72 14.85 2.57
N PRO A 361 -12.16 16.10 2.29
CA PRO A 361 -12.18 16.63 0.94
C PRO A 361 -10.81 16.56 0.28
N ARG A 362 -10.76 16.10 -0.97
CA ARG A 362 -9.56 16.09 -1.81
C ARG A 362 -9.75 17.06 -2.94
N GLU A 363 -8.89 18.06 -3.02
CA GLU A 363 -8.89 18.99 -4.14
C GLU A 363 -8.82 18.24 -5.47
N GLY A 364 -9.62 18.66 -6.45
CA GLY A 364 -9.75 18.00 -7.75
C GLY A 364 -10.80 16.90 -7.81
N THR A 365 -11.37 16.44 -6.68
CA THR A 365 -12.46 15.45 -6.68
C THR A 365 -13.84 16.08 -6.72
N PRO A 366 -14.87 15.43 -7.35
CA PRO A 366 -16.23 15.95 -7.37
C PRO A 366 -16.82 16.18 -5.98
N ALA A 367 -16.64 15.24 -5.04
CA ALA A 367 -17.22 15.34 -3.69
C ALA A 367 -16.65 16.50 -2.86
N ALA A 368 -15.46 17.00 -3.18
CA ALA A 368 -14.92 18.19 -2.52
C ALA A 368 -15.74 19.46 -2.78
N LYS A 369 -16.53 19.47 -3.89
CA LYS A 369 -17.38 20.56 -4.31
C LYS A 369 -18.84 20.40 -3.86
N TYR A 370 -19.18 19.27 -3.22
CA TYR A 370 -20.54 19.03 -2.78
C TYR A 370 -20.89 19.97 -1.62
N GLU A 371 -22.12 20.49 -1.69
CA GLU A 371 -22.73 21.24 -0.59
C GLU A 371 -22.96 20.33 0.64
N ASN A 372 -23.33 20.94 1.76
CA ASN A 372 -23.63 20.24 3.02
C ASN A 372 -22.45 19.39 3.56
N GLN A 373 -21.25 19.95 3.52
CA GLN A 373 -20.09 19.36 4.19
C GLN A 373 -20.35 19.23 5.69
N ILE A 374 -20.16 18.03 6.22
CA ILE A 374 -20.41 17.76 7.65
C ILE A 374 -19.27 18.34 8.50
N PRO A 375 -19.55 18.96 9.65
CA PRO A 375 -18.53 19.45 10.57
C PRO A 375 -17.56 18.34 11.03
N VAL A 376 -16.30 18.70 11.23
CA VAL A 376 -15.25 17.73 11.58
C VAL A 376 -15.55 17.01 12.90
N GLU A 377 -16.10 17.72 13.88
CA GLU A 377 -16.43 17.13 15.19
C GLU A 377 -17.53 16.08 15.08
N GLU A 378 -18.53 16.30 14.24
CA GLU A 378 -19.58 15.31 13.96
C GLU A 378 -19.00 14.08 13.24
N LYS A 379 -18.14 14.28 12.23
CA LYS A 379 -17.43 13.20 11.55
C LYS A 379 -16.61 12.35 12.53
N LYS A 380 -15.90 12.98 13.47
CA LYS A 380 -15.13 12.29 14.50
C LYS A 380 -16.02 11.48 15.43
N ALA A 381 -17.15 12.05 15.85
CA ALA A 381 -18.10 11.36 16.70
C ALA A 381 -18.72 10.13 16.02
N ARG A 382 -19.10 10.24 14.73
CA ARG A 382 -19.57 9.11 13.94
C ARG A 382 -18.47 8.05 13.77
N LEU A 383 -17.25 8.47 13.45
CA LEU A 383 -16.11 7.55 13.32
C LEU A 383 -15.84 6.77 14.60
N GLN A 384 -15.93 7.43 15.78
CA GLN A 384 -15.73 6.76 17.06
C GLN A 384 -16.75 5.64 17.27
N LYS A 385 -18.04 5.87 16.97
CA LYS A 385 -19.08 4.83 17.06
C LYS A 385 -18.78 3.61 16.16
N VAL A 386 -18.26 3.85 14.95
CA VAL A 386 -17.87 2.77 14.03
C VAL A 386 -16.65 2.00 14.57
N ILE A 387 -15.67 2.70 15.13
CA ILE A 387 -14.47 2.08 15.75
C ILE A 387 -14.87 1.20 16.93
N ASP A 388 -15.74 1.71 17.82
CA ASP A 388 -16.18 0.98 19.01
C ASP A 388 -16.94 -0.30 18.62
N LEU A 389 -17.83 -0.21 17.63
CA LEU A 389 -18.56 -1.38 17.13
C LEU A 389 -17.63 -2.40 16.45
N GLN A 390 -16.69 -1.94 15.62
CA GLN A 390 -15.73 -2.83 14.97
C GLN A 390 -14.84 -3.53 15.99
N SER A 391 -14.37 -2.83 17.01
CA SER A 391 -13.56 -3.42 18.07
C SER A 391 -14.29 -4.57 18.78
N LYS A 392 -15.60 -4.40 19.03
CA LYS A 392 -16.46 -5.45 19.58
C LYS A 392 -16.56 -6.65 18.63
N HIS A 393 -16.84 -6.40 17.34
CA HIS A 393 -16.96 -7.47 16.33
C HIS A 393 -15.64 -8.22 16.14
N THR A 394 -14.52 -7.52 16.01
CA THR A 394 -13.19 -8.13 15.90
C THR A 394 -12.91 -9.06 17.09
N THR A 395 -13.19 -8.60 18.32
CA THR A 395 -13.01 -9.42 19.53
C THR A 395 -13.93 -10.65 19.50
N GLU A 396 -15.21 -10.46 19.14
CA GLU A 396 -16.20 -11.57 19.09
C GLU A 396 -15.78 -12.65 18.06
N VAL A 397 -15.36 -12.23 16.87
CA VAL A 397 -15.01 -13.17 15.79
C VAL A 397 -13.67 -13.83 16.04
N MET A 398 -12.63 -13.05 16.36
CA MET A 398 -11.29 -13.60 16.56
C MET A 398 -11.20 -14.51 17.80
N SER A 399 -11.93 -14.21 18.88
CA SER A 399 -11.92 -15.06 20.08
C SER A 399 -12.37 -16.50 19.83
N LYS A 400 -13.18 -16.75 18.79
CA LYS A 400 -13.63 -18.10 18.42
C LYS A 400 -12.50 -19.00 17.95
N ARG A 401 -11.40 -18.41 17.49
CA ARG A 401 -10.22 -19.13 16.99
C ARG A 401 -9.20 -19.50 18.08
N ILE A 402 -9.44 -19.08 19.33
CA ILE A 402 -8.57 -19.46 20.45
C ILE A 402 -8.64 -21.00 20.65
N GLY A 403 -7.47 -21.63 20.71
CA GLY A 403 -7.31 -23.09 20.76
C GLY A 403 -6.97 -23.72 19.41
N GLU A 404 -7.16 -23.02 18.28
CA GLU A 404 -6.76 -23.51 16.96
C GLU A 404 -5.23 -23.57 16.81
N THR A 405 -4.78 -24.49 15.97
CA THR A 405 -3.39 -24.51 15.47
C THR A 405 -3.37 -23.98 14.06
N ILE A 406 -2.66 -22.87 13.85
CA ILE A 406 -2.66 -22.13 12.60
C ILE A 406 -1.24 -22.06 12.03
N GLU A 407 -1.11 -22.09 10.71
CA GLU A 407 0.15 -21.84 10.03
C GLU A 407 0.41 -20.32 9.95
N VAL A 408 1.61 -19.93 10.31
CA VAL A 408 2.03 -18.53 10.41
C VAL A 408 3.34 -18.32 9.65
N LEU A 409 3.39 -17.32 8.76
CA LEU A 409 4.63 -16.83 8.19
C LEU A 409 5.27 -15.84 9.18
N CYS A 410 6.44 -16.18 9.72
CA CYS A 410 7.17 -15.31 10.64
C CYS A 410 7.65 -14.05 9.91
N ASP A 411 7.27 -12.87 10.41
CA ASP A 411 7.48 -11.60 9.69
C ASP A 411 8.61 -10.78 10.31
N ILE A 412 8.43 -10.32 11.54
CA ILE A 412 9.36 -9.40 12.22
C ILE A 412 9.49 -9.73 13.71
N VAL A 413 10.53 -9.18 14.32
CA VAL A 413 10.63 -9.15 15.78
C VAL A 413 9.60 -8.18 16.37
N SER A 414 8.94 -8.55 17.44
CA SER A 414 8.01 -7.69 18.16
C SER A 414 8.70 -6.43 18.67
N ARG A 415 8.06 -5.27 18.55
CA ARG A 415 8.58 -4.00 19.07
C ARG A 415 8.51 -3.91 20.61
N HIS A 416 7.68 -4.73 21.23
CA HIS A 416 7.42 -4.69 22.66
C HIS A 416 8.21 -5.74 23.43
N ASP A 417 8.62 -6.82 22.79
CA ASP A 417 9.42 -7.90 23.39
C ASP A 417 10.32 -8.53 22.31
N GLU A 418 11.63 -8.37 22.46
CA GLU A 418 12.61 -8.92 21.51
C GLU A 418 12.66 -10.46 21.48
N SER A 419 12.10 -11.14 22.47
CA SER A 419 11.95 -12.59 22.50
C SER A 419 10.74 -13.10 21.71
N GLU A 420 9.86 -12.19 21.25
CA GLU A 420 8.67 -12.51 20.47
C GLU A 420 8.86 -12.17 18.99
N LEU A 421 8.32 -13.03 18.12
CA LEU A 421 8.07 -12.72 16.73
C LEU A 421 6.61 -12.33 16.50
N LEU A 422 6.41 -11.46 15.53
CA LEU A 422 5.12 -11.23 14.89
C LEU A 422 5.12 -11.98 13.57
N GLY A 423 4.05 -12.69 13.29
CA GLY A 423 3.83 -13.34 12.01
C GLY A 423 2.43 -13.06 11.48
N LYS A 424 2.15 -13.54 10.28
CA LYS A 424 0.87 -13.40 9.59
C LYS A 424 0.27 -14.78 9.32
N THR A 425 -1.04 -14.91 9.51
CA THR A 425 -1.79 -16.07 9.06
C THR A 425 -2.11 -15.99 7.57
N GLU A 426 -2.66 -17.07 7.01
CA GLU A 426 -3.21 -17.08 5.65
C GLU A 426 -4.27 -15.98 5.46
N GLN A 427 -5.08 -15.69 6.48
CA GLN A 427 -6.09 -14.64 6.45
C GLN A 427 -5.54 -13.21 6.71
N ASN A 428 -4.21 -13.06 6.81
CA ASN A 428 -3.51 -11.80 7.10
C ASN A 428 -3.67 -11.27 8.54
N GLU A 429 -4.06 -12.14 9.48
CA GLU A 429 -4.13 -11.78 10.90
C GLU A 429 -2.74 -11.81 11.51
N ARG A 430 -2.51 -10.95 12.49
CA ARG A 430 -1.24 -10.91 13.22
C ARG A 430 -1.25 -11.90 14.38
N VAL A 431 -0.14 -12.61 14.55
CA VAL A 431 0.11 -13.53 15.66
C VAL A 431 1.43 -13.17 16.32
N ALA A 432 1.43 -12.97 17.64
CA ALA A 432 2.63 -12.77 18.46
C ALA A 432 2.92 -14.05 19.26
N PHE A 433 4.15 -14.52 19.20
CA PHE A 433 4.59 -15.75 19.90
C PHE A 433 6.09 -15.73 20.15
N LYS A 434 6.55 -16.39 21.22
CA LYS A 434 7.97 -16.53 21.54
C LYS A 434 8.67 -17.43 20.55
N ALA A 435 9.73 -16.94 19.91
CA ALA A 435 10.50 -17.70 18.94
C ALA A 435 11.86 -17.06 18.62
N ASP A 436 12.79 -17.87 18.09
CA ASP A 436 14.11 -17.40 17.64
C ASP A 436 13.98 -16.57 16.34
N LYS A 437 14.72 -15.47 16.25
CA LYS A 437 14.81 -14.58 15.08
C LYS A 437 15.16 -15.30 13.77
N LYS A 438 15.80 -16.48 13.84
CA LYS A 438 16.15 -17.32 12.67
C LYS A 438 14.92 -17.84 11.93
N LEU A 439 13.75 -17.84 12.57
CA LEU A 439 12.49 -18.29 11.93
C LEU A 439 11.87 -17.21 11.04
N ILE A 440 12.36 -15.96 11.06
CA ILE A 440 11.85 -14.91 10.17
C ILE A 440 11.95 -15.38 8.70
N GLY A 441 10.86 -15.22 7.94
CA GLY A 441 10.73 -15.70 6.57
C GLY A 441 10.41 -17.19 6.43
N THR A 442 10.11 -17.89 7.54
CA THR A 442 9.68 -19.31 7.52
C THR A 442 8.24 -19.49 7.96
N PHE A 443 7.60 -20.56 7.51
CA PHE A 443 6.29 -20.98 7.97
C PHE A 443 6.45 -21.86 9.20
N VAL A 444 5.65 -21.57 10.21
CA VAL A 444 5.61 -22.34 11.46
C VAL A 444 4.15 -22.62 11.87
N LYS A 445 3.93 -23.64 12.71
CA LYS A 445 2.63 -23.89 13.33
C LYS A 445 2.59 -23.25 14.71
N VAL A 446 1.55 -22.47 14.99
CA VAL A 446 1.33 -21.78 16.25
C VAL A 446 -0.04 -22.16 16.81
N LYS A 447 -0.09 -22.59 18.08
CA LYS A 447 -1.35 -22.79 18.80
C LYS A 447 -1.79 -21.44 19.38
N ILE A 448 -2.98 -20.99 19.02
CA ILE A 448 -3.53 -19.73 19.51
C ILE A 448 -3.99 -19.91 20.95
N THR A 449 -3.46 -19.08 21.85
CA THR A 449 -3.73 -19.16 23.31
C THR A 449 -4.53 -17.96 23.82
N GLY A 450 -4.64 -16.89 23.02
CA GLY A 450 -5.35 -15.68 23.43
C GLY A 450 -5.41 -14.61 22.35
N LEU A 451 -5.97 -13.47 22.72
CA LEU A 451 -6.14 -12.30 21.86
C LEU A 451 -5.76 -11.04 22.65
N ASN A 452 -5.06 -10.11 22.00
CA ASN A 452 -4.77 -8.78 22.52
C ASN A 452 -5.08 -7.73 21.44
N GLY A 453 -6.19 -7.02 21.60
CA GLY A 453 -6.73 -6.17 20.55
C GLY A 453 -7.07 -6.99 19.29
N ASN A 454 -6.41 -6.71 18.19
CA ASN A 454 -6.51 -7.43 16.91
C ASN A 454 -5.29 -8.34 16.62
N THR A 455 -4.54 -8.72 17.65
CA THR A 455 -3.35 -9.58 17.51
C THR A 455 -3.52 -10.83 18.35
N PHE A 456 -3.46 -12.00 17.74
CA PHE A 456 -3.44 -13.26 18.44
C PHE A 456 -2.16 -13.40 19.28
N ARG A 457 -2.30 -14.09 20.40
CA ARG A 457 -1.21 -14.64 21.19
C ARG A 457 -1.14 -16.15 20.95
N GLY A 458 0.07 -16.69 20.83
CA GLY A 458 0.21 -18.10 20.56
C GLY A 458 1.49 -18.72 21.11
N GLU A 459 1.56 -20.03 21.00
CA GLU A 459 2.71 -20.85 21.37
C GLU A 459 3.21 -21.61 20.13
N LEU A 460 4.50 -21.54 19.87
CA LEU A 460 5.18 -22.27 18.81
C LEU A 460 5.11 -23.78 19.09
N LEU A 461 4.74 -24.59 18.08
CA LEU A 461 4.66 -26.05 18.19
C LEU A 461 5.91 -26.74 17.64
#